data_a378fce480265262352e80736c188c82
#
_entry.id   a378fce480265262352e80736c188c82
#
_cell.length_a   1.000
_cell.length_b   1.000
_cell.length_c   1.000
_cell.angle_alpha   90.00
_cell.angle_beta   90.00
_cell.angle_gamma   90.00
#
_symmetry.space_group_name_H-M   'P 1'
#
loop_
_entity.id
_entity.type
_entity.pdbx_description
1 polymer ?
#
loop_
_entity_poly.entity_id
_entity_poly.type
_entity_poly.pdbx_seq_one_letter_code
_entity_poly.pdbx_strand_id
1 'polypeptide(L)'
;MNPATLLLKRLLFAIAAILLAIAHADTYAQELNCQVTVDYSQVQGTNTSVFTTLQEAIADYINTRKWTNAQFSPNEKIECKFFLTVKKYDDPKITGDLQVQASRPVYNSSYSTTLLNFKDQKIEFDYNQGEPLIFSESTQESNLTAII
;
A
#
# COMPACT_ATOMS: atom_id res chain seq x y z
N MET A 1 -54.96 -10.25 -11.96
CA MET A 1 -53.55 -10.18 -11.48
C MET A 1 -53.43 -8.92 -10.62
N ASN A 2 -53.11 -9.07 -9.33
CA ASN A 2 -53.21 -7.96 -8.39
C ASN A 2 -52.10 -6.93 -8.67
N PRO A 3 -52.42 -5.60 -8.86
CA PRO A 3 -51.41 -4.59 -9.21
C PRO A 3 -50.28 -4.48 -8.17
N ALA A 4 -50.57 -4.80 -6.93
CA ALA A 4 -49.55 -4.83 -5.85
C ALA A 4 -48.50 -5.90 -6.06
N THR A 5 -48.86 -7.09 -6.59
CA THR A 5 -47.87 -8.15 -6.87
C THR A 5 -46.98 -7.83 -8.07
N LEU A 6 -47.45 -7.03 -9.00
CA LEU A 6 -46.70 -6.59 -10.16
C LEU A 6 -45.66 -5.52 -9.77
N LEU A 7 -46.07 -4.61 -8.90
CA LEU A 7 -45.14 -3.60 -8.32
C LEU A 7 -44.03 -4.23 -7.46
N LEU A 8 -44.38 -5.22 -6.64
CA LEU A 8 -43.39 -5.94 -5.80
C LEU A 8 -42.38 -6.68 -6.67
N LYS A 9 -42.81 -7.35 -7.73
CA LYS A 9 -41.89 -8.05 -8.67
C LYS A 9 -40.96 -7.08 -9.38
N ARG A 10 -41.46 -5.91 -9.80
CA ARG A 10 -40.63 -4.87 -10.45
C ARG A 10 -39.60 -4.29 -9.48
N LEU A 11 -39.97 -4.08 -8.21
CA LEU A 11 -39.08 -3.60 -7.17
C LEU A 11 -37.97 -4.63 -6.87
N LEU A 12 -38.34 -5.91 -6.73
CA LEU A 12 -37.36 -7.00 -6.53
C LEU A 12 -36.38 -7.14 -7.72
N PHE A 13 -36.87 -6.97 -8.95
CA PHE A 13 -36.01 -7.02 -10.14
C PHE A 13 -35.06 -5.82 -10.21
N ALA A 14 -35.52 -4.64 -9.83
CA ALA A 14 -34.67 -3.44 -9.75
C ALA A 14 -33.57 -3.58 -8.68
N ILE A 15 -33.90 -4.12 -7.49
CA ILE A 15 -32.93 -4.38 -6.42
C ILE A 15 -31.91 -5.44 -6.85
N ALA A 16 -32.35 -6.52 -7.50
CA ALA A 16 -31.45 -7.55 -8.03
C ALA A 16 -30.50 -6.99 -9.11
N ALA A 17 -30.99 -6.12 -10.00
CA ALA A 17 -30.17 -5.47 -11.02
C ALA A 17 -29.13 -4.52 -10.41
N ILE A 18 -29.48 -3.78 -9.34
CA ILE A 18 -28.56 -2.92 -8.61
C ILE A 18 -27.49 -3.74 -7.91
N LEU A 19 -27.87 -4.84 -7.26
CA LEU A 19 -26.91 -5.77 -6.60
C LEU A 19 -25.95 -6.41 -7.61
N LEU A 20 -26.43 -6.77 -8.79
CA LEU A 20 -25.57 -7.29 -9.87
C LEU A 20 -24.60 -6.22 -10.40
N ALA A 21 -25.02 -4.96 -10.51
CA ALA A 21 -24.18 -3.86 -10.96
C ALA A 21 -23.04 -3.55 -9.95
N ILE A 22 -23.30 -3.68 -8.66
CA ILE A 22 -22.30 -3.47 -7.60
C ILE A 22 -21.29 -4.62 -7.58
N ALA A 23 -21.67 -5.85 -7.97
CA ALA A 23 -20.79 -7.00 -8.00
C ALA A 23 -19.72 -6.95 -9.12
N HIS A 24 -19.83 -6.01 -10.06
CA HIS A 24 -18.85 -5.78 -11.12
C HIS A 24 -17.90 -4.61 -10.82
N ALA A 25 -17.75 -4.21 -9.55
CA ALA A 25 -16.65 -3.35 -9.17
C ALA A 25 -15.35 -4.09 -9.49
N ASP A 26 -14.68 -3.69 -10.57
CA ASP A 26 -13.36 -4.18 -10.94
C ASP A 26 -12.44 -4.01 -9.73
N THR A 27 -12.17 -5.10 -9.02
CA THR A 27 -11.09 -5.14 -8.04
C THR A 27 -9.81 -5.06 -8.85
N TYR A 28 -9.32 -3.85 -9.06
CA TYR A 28 -8.01 -3.64 -9.64
C TYR A 28 -7.01 -4.40 -8.79
N ALA A 29 -6.45 -5.45 -9.37
CA ALA A 29 -5.40 -6.21 -8.71
C ALA A 29 -4.20 -5.28 -8.60
N GLN A 30 -3.87 -4.90 -7.38
CA GLN A 30 -2.67 -4.16 -7.05
C GLN A 30 -1.47 -5.03 -7.42
N GLU A 31 -0.46 -4.41 -7.99
CA GLU A 31 0.73 -5.10 -8.54
C GLU A 31 1.67 -5.58 -7.45
N LEU A 32 1.73 -4.82 -6.36
CA LEU A 32 2.62 -5.04 -5.24
C LEU A 32 1.87 -5.65 -4.05
N ASN A 33 2.56 -6.54 -3.36
CA ASN A 33 2.20 -7.03 -2.04
C ASN A 33 3.39 -6.75 -1.11
N CYS A 34 3.45 -5.52 -0.59
CA CYS A 34 4.58 -5.05 0.19
C CYS A 34 4.33 -5.16 1.69
N GLN A 35 5.19 -5.89 2.37
CA GLN A 35 5.27 -5.90 3.82
C GLN A 35 6.17 -4.77 4.29
N VAL A 36 5.59 -3.80 4.98
CA VAL A 36 6.32 -2.66 5.55
C VAL A 36 6.59 -2.89 7.02
N THR A 37 7.83 -2.66 7.44
CA THR A 37 8.25 -2.73 8.84
C THR A 37 9.07 -1.49 9.18
N VAL A 38 8.69 -0.80 10.24
CA VAL A 38 9.43 0.34 10.79
C VAL A 38 10.01 -0.07 12.15
N ASP A 39 11.32 -0.23 12.21
CA ASP A 39 12.05 -0.52 13.45
C ASP A 39 12.54 0.78 14.06
N TYR A 40 12.01 1.13 15.21
CA TYR A 40 12.37 2.32 16.00
C TYR A 40 13.00 1.97 17.35
N SER A 41 13.54 0.76 17.50
CA SER A 41 14.13 0.27 18.75
C SER A 41 15.33 1.12 19.25
N GLN A 42 15.97 1.86 18.34
CA GLN A 42 17.08 2.75 18.64
C GLN A 42 16.65 4.14 19.14
N VAL A 43 15.37 4.50 19.01
CA VAL A 43 14.84 5.81 19.43
C VAL A 43 14.24 5.68 20.83
N GLN A 44 14.76 6.46 21.79
CA GLN A 44 14.28 6.44 23.18
C GLN A 44 13.41 7.68 23.48
N GLY A 45 12.44 7.50 24.38
CA GLY A 45 11.71 8.62 24.98
C GLY A 45 10.68 9.31 24.07
N THR A 46 10.36 8.75 22.91
CA THR A 46 9.45 9.35 21.91
C THR A 46 8.10 8.65 21.90
N ASN A 47 7.06 9.39 21.52
CA ASN A 47 5.75 8.83 21.24
C ASN A 47 5.85 7.84 20.07
N THR A 48 5.71 6.54 20.36
CA THR A 48 5.84 5.48 19.35
C THR A 48 4.72 5.44 18.33
N SER A 49 3.60 6.14 18.59
CA SER A 49 2.44 6.16 17.68
C SER A 49 2.77 6.78 16.32
N VAL A 50 3.74 7.70 16.26
CA VAL A 50 4.19 8.29 15.00
C VAL A 50 4.79 7.24 14.06
N PHE A 51 5.52 6.26 14.59
CA PHE A 51 6.15 5.21 13.77
C PHE A 51 5.12 4.17 13.31
N THR A 52 4.10 3.90 14.13
CA THR A 52 2.99 3.02 13.74
C THR A 52 2.18 3.64 12.62
N THR A 53 1.81 4.92 12.73
CA THR A 53 1.10 5.63 11.66
C THR A 53 1.94 5.79 10.40
N LEU A 54 3.25 6.00 10.53
CA LEU A 54 4.18 6.02 9.40
C LEU A 54 4.21 4.68 8.67
N GLN A 55 4.30 3.57 9.42
CA GLN A 55 4.28 2.22 8.83
C GLN A 55 2.99 1.95 8.05
N GLU A 56 1.84 2.30 8.63
CA GLU A 56 0.54 2.17 7.97
C GLU A 56 0.45 3.05 6.72
N ALA A 57 0.88 4.32 6.80
CA ALA A 57 0.86 5.25 5.68
C ALA A 57 1.73 4.76 4.51
N ILE A 58 2.94 4.24 4.79
CA ILE A 58 3.81 3.66 3.75
C ILE A 58 3.18 2.40 3.15
N ALA A 59 2.62 1.52 3.98
CA ALA A 59 1.98 0.29 3.52
C ALA A 59 0.78 0.59 2.61
N ASP A 60 -0.06 1.53 2.99
CA ASP A 60 -1.19 1.98 2.19
C ASP A 60 -0.73 2.62 0.88
N TYR A 61 0.26 3.52 0.93
CA TYR A 61 0.80 4.17 -0.24
C TYR A 61 1.32 3.18 -1.29
N ILE A 62 2.10 2.18 -0.85
CA ILE A 62 2.70 1.19 -1.76
C ILE A 62 1.64 0.21 -2.28
N ASN A 63 0.75 -0.30 -1.42
CA ASN A 63 -0.13 -1.43 -1.73
C ASN A 63 -1.47 -1.01 -2.35
N THR A 64 -1.93 0.23 -2.14
CA THR A 64 -3.23 0.66 -2.67
C THR A 64 -3.13 1.35 -4.03
N ARG A 65 -1.94 1.82 -4.38
CA ARG A 65 -1.70 2.54 -5.61
C ARG A 65 -1.56 1.58 -6.80
N LYS A 66 -2.08 2.00 -7.96
CA LYS A 66 -1.82 1.39 -9.25
C LYS A 66 -0.55 2.01 -9.85
N TRP A 67 0.52 1.23 -9.96
CA TRP A 67 1.82 1.69 -10.44
C TRP A 67 1.98 1.57 -11.96
N THR A 68 1.32 0.58 -12.57
CA THR A 68 1.34 0.34 -14.02
C THR A 68 -0.06 0.14 -14.57
N ASN A 69 -0.20 0.09 -15.89
CA ASN A 69 -1.47 -0.25 -16.55
C ASN A 69 -1.66 -1.77 -16.73
N ALA A 70 -0.73 -2.58 -16.22
CA ALA A 70 -0.82 -4.04 -16.27
C ALA A 70 -1.88 -4.55 -15.29
N GLN A 71 -2.43 -5.71 -15.60
CA GLN A 71 -3.34 -6.45 -14.72
C GLN A 71 -2.61 -7.68 -14.20
N PHE A 72 -2.57 -7.79 -12.88
CA PHE A 72 -1.93 -8.92 -12.20
C PHE A 72 -3.00 -9.77 -11.52
N SER A 73 -2.91 -11.07 -11.67
CA SER A 73 -3.68 -11.98 -10.83
C SER A 73 -3.08 -12.03 -9.41
N PRO A 74 -3.84 -12.45 -8.40
CA PRO A 74 -3.36 -12.48 -7.00
C PRO A 74 -2.04 -13.24 -6.81
N ASN A 75 -1.81 -14.28 -7.63
CA ASN A 75 -0.61 -15.13 -7.58
C ASN A 75 0.58 -14.56 -8.37
N GLU A 76 0.38 -13.47 -9.10
CA GLU A 76 1.41 -12.82 -9.92
C GLU A 76 1.93 -11.54 -9.29
N LYS A 77 1.40 -11.14 -8.14
CA LYS A 77 1.85 -9.96 -7.40
C LYS A 77 3.33 -10.07 -7.05
N ILE A 78 4.01 -8.94 -7.15
CA ILE A 78 5.41 -8.82 -6.74
C ILE A 78 5.43 -8.71 -5.21
N GLU A 79 6.06 -9.66 -4.56
CA GLU A 79 6.25 -9.61 -3.11
C GLU A 79 7.41 -8.67 -2.77
N CYS A 80 7.12 -7.68 -1.95
CA CYS A 80 8.10 -6.71 -1.49
C CYS A 80 8.22 -6.75 0.04
N LYS A 81 9.43 -6.45 0.52
CA LYS A 81 9.71 -6.14 1.92
C LYS A 81 10.37 -4.77 1.98
N PHE A 82 9.73 -3.87 2.69
CA PHE A 82 10.23 -2.53 2.95
C PHE A 82 10.58 -2.44 4.43
N PHE A 83 11.86 -2.32 4.75
CA PHE A 83 12.35 -2.29 6.11
C PHE A 83 13.05 -0.97 6.38
N LEU A 84 12.46 -0.16 7.26
CA LEU A 84 12.99 1.12 7.70
C LEU A 84 13.50 1.01 9.14
N THR A 85 14.80 1.21 9.34
CA THR A 85 15.38 1.32 10.67
C THR A 85 15.54 2.79 11.03
N VAL A 86 14.76 3.27 11.98
CA VAL A 86 14.87 4.64 12.49
C VAL A 86 16.00 4.72 13.49
N LYS A 87 16.99 5.55 13.19
CA LYS A 87 18.17 5.79 14.07
C LYS A 87 17.98 7.03 14.93
N LYS A 88 17.34 8.05 14.37
CA LYS A 88 17.11 9.33 15.04
C LYS A 88 15.78 9.92 14.64
N TYR A 89 15.11 10.50 15.61
CA TYR A 89 13.88 11.27 15.41
C TYR A 89 13.98 12.62 16.12
N ASP A 90 13.95 13.69 15.36
CA ASP A 90 13.87 15.08 15.83
C ASP A 90 12.65 15.72 15.16
N ASP A 91 11.49 15.61 15.76
CA ASP A 91 10.20 16.02 15.21
C ASP A 91 10.27 17.30 14.34
N PRO A 92 9.87 17.23 13.05
CA PRO A 92 9.29 16.08 12.32
C PRO A 92 10.31 15.20 11.57
N LYS A 93 11.61 15.44 11.75
CA LYS A 93 12.71 14.84 10.98
C LYS A 93 13.05 13.44 11.45
N ILE A 94 13.03 12.50 10.49
CA ILE A 94 13.42 11.10 10.68
C ILE A 94 14.71 10.83 9.91
N THR A 95 15.68 10.21 10.57
CA THR A 95 16.91 9.72 9.95
C THR A 95 17.05 8.23 10.20
N GLY A 96 17.41 7.47 9.18
CA GLY A 96 17.51 6.03 9.31
C GLY A 96 18.17 5.33 8.13
N ASP A 97 18.02 4.03 8.09
CA ASP A 97 18.43 3.17 6.98
C ASP A 97 17.20 2.52 6.37
N LEU A 98 17.18 2.46 5.06
CA LEU A 98 16.15 1.80 4.28
C LEU A 98 16.71 0.55 3.61
N GLN A 99 15.97 -0.55 3.70
CA GLN A 99 16.20 -1.75 2.90
C GLN A 99 14.92 -2.14 2.19
N VAL A 100 15.03 -2.34 0.87
CA VAL A 100 13.93 -2.80 0.03
C VAL A 100 14.34 -4.09 -0.66
N GLN A 101 13.52 -5.10 -0.53
CA GLN A 101 13.69 -6.36 -1.23
C GLN A 101 12.42 -6.68 -2.00
N ALA A 102 12.54 -7.00 -3.29
CA ALA A 102 11.44 -7.50 -4.09
C ALA A 102 11.76 -8.90 -4.62
N SER A 103 10.75 -9.76 -4.62
CA SER A 103 10.85 -11.12 -5.12
C SER A 103 9.63 -11.46 -5.97
N ARG A 104 9.81 -12.40 -6.88
CA ARG A 104 8.75 -12.90 -7.76
C ARG A 104 8.69 -14.42 -7.67
N PRO A 105 7.49 -15.00 -7.52
CA PRO A 105 7.33 -16.44 -7.59
C PRO A 105 7.71 -16.95 -9.00
N VAL A 106 8.41 -18.07 -9.05
CA VAL A 106 8.76 -18.71 -10.33
C VAL A 106 7.60 -19.60 -10.75
N TYR A 107 7.16 -19.42 -12.01
CA TYR A 107 6.05 -20.17 -12.56
C TYR A 107 6.25 -21.70 -12.40
N ASN A 108 5.22 -22.36 -11.94
CA ASN A 108 5.18 -23.82 -11.70
C ASN A 108 6.26 -24.35 -10.75
N SER A 109 6.67 -23.55 -9.76
CA SER A 109 7.64 -23.94 -8.73
C SER A 109 7.26 -23.41 -7.35
N SER A 110 7.91 -23.92 -6.31
CA SER A 110 7.71 -23.48 -4.93
C SER A 110 8.72 -22.43 -4.45
N TYR A 111 9.60 -21.93 -5.33
CA TYR A 111 10.60 -20.95 -4.96
C TYR A 111 10.36 -19.58 -5.62
N SER A 112 10.91 -18.54 -5.00
CA SER A 112 10.87 -17.17 -5.48
C SER A 112 12.26 -16.71 -5.90
N THR A 113 12.31 -15.88 -6.94
CA THR A 113 13.55 -15.24 -7.39
C THR A 113 13.59 -13.79 -6.89
N THR A 114 14.72 -13.39 -6.31
CA THR A 114 14.94 -12.00 -5.91
C THR A 114 15.14 -11.14 -7.16
N LEU A 115 14.29 -10.10 -7.29
CA LEU A 115 14.34 -9.14 -8.40
C LEU A 115 15.15 -7.90 -8.01
N LEU A 116 15.00 -7.46 -6.75
CA LEU A 116 15.66 -6.28 -6.21
C LEU A 116 16.10 -6.56 -4.77
N ASN A 117 17.30 -6.11 -4.44
CA ASN A 117 17.75 -6.00 -3.07
C ASN A 117 18.55 -4.69 -2.97
N PHE A 118 17.90 -3.68 -2.42
CA PHE A 118 18.42 -2.32 -2.33
C PHE A 118 18.58 -1.95 -0.86
N LYS A 119 19.67 -1.26 -0.54
CA LYS A 119 19.90 -0.70 0.79
C LYS A 119 20.44 0.72 0.64
N ASP A 120 19.77 1.67 1.28
CA ASP A 120 20.23 3.03 1.45
C ASP A 120 20.52 3.29 2.93
N GLN A 121 21.69 3.84 3.18
CA GLN A 121 22.11 4.24 4.53
C GLN A 121 22.03 5.75 4.64
N LYS A 122 21.46 6.25 5.73
CA LYS A 122 21.30 7.67 6.02
C LYS A 122 20.21 8.37 5.18
N ILE A 123 19.08 7.70 4.97
CA ILE A 123 17.91 8.42 4.46
C ILE A 123 17.46 9.44 5.50
N GLU A 124 17.01 10.58 5.01
CA GLU A 124 16.49 11.67 5.82
C GLU A 124 15.22 12.23 5.18
N PHE A 125 14.14 12.30 5.95
CA PHE A 125 12.87 12.86 5.51
C PHE A 125 12.09 13.42 6.71
N ASP A 126 11.15 14.31 6.40
CA ASP A 126 10.21 14.86 7.37
C ASP A 126 8.89 14.09 7.28
N TYR A 127 8.30 13.79 8.43
CA TYR A 127 6.99 13.14 8.53
C TYR A 127 6.19 13.71 9.71
N ASN A 128 5.02 14.26 9.40
CA ASN A 128 4.04 14.67 10.40
C ASN A 128 3.02 13.55 10.61
N GLN A 129 2.73 13.24 11.85
CA GLN A 129 1.79 12.16 12.19
C GLN A 129 0.42 12.39 11.55
N GLY A 130 -0.03 11.40 10.75
CA GLY A 130 -1.31 11.46 10.06
C GLY A 130 -1.29 12.22 8.73
N GLU A 131 -0.12 12.68 8.28
CA GLU A 131 0.03 13.28 6.96
C GLU A 131 -0.11 12.20 5.87
N PRO A 132 -1.03 12.39 4.89
CA PRO A 132 -1.18 11.43 3.81
C PRO A 132 0.00 11.49 2.86
N LEU A 133 0.50 10.33 2.43
CA LEU A 133 1.51 10.25 1.39
C LEU A 133 0.85 10.40 0.03
N ILE A 134 1.16 11.52 -0.66
CA ILE A 134 0.60 11.84 -1.98
C ILE A 134 1.69 11.70 -3.03
N PHE A 135 1.41 10.97 -4.09
CA PHE A 135 2.27 10.90 -5.25
C PHE A 135 1.91 11.98 -6.26
N SER A 136 2.90 12.69 -6.74
CA SER A 136 2.77 13.62 -7.86
C SER A 136 3.86 13.31 -8.88
N GLU A 137 3.47 13.14 -10.15
CA GLU A 137 4.44 12.95 -11.25
C GLU A 137 5.17 14.24 -11.62
N SER A 138 4.62 15.39 -11.26
CA SER A 138 5.12 16.71 -11.66
C SER A 138 5.79 17.48 -10.53
N THR A 139 5.54 17.12 -9.28
CA THR A 139 6.01 17.87 -8.11
C THR A 139 6.50 16.90 -7.03
N GLN A 140 7.69 17.12 -6.51
CA GLN A 140 8.16 16.42 -5.32
C GLN A 140 7.46 17.03 -4.10
N GLU A 141 6.39 16.37 -3.61
CA GLU A 141 5.61 16.88 -2.49
C GLU A 141 6.27 16.59 -1.13
N SER A 142 6.95 15.44 -1.01
CA SER A 142 7.73 15.14 0.19
C SER A 142 9.00 14.33 -0.15
N ASN A 143 10.02 14.45 0.68
CA ASN A 143 11.24 13.65 0.53
C ASN A 143 10.93 12.16 0.70
N LEU A 144 9.99 11.79 1.57
CA LEU A 144 9.60 10.41 1.80
C LEU A 144 9.00 9.77 0.54
N THR A 145 8.09 10.45 -0.15
CA THR A 145 7.47 9.94 -1.38
C THR A 145 8.44 9.83 -2.55
N ALA A 146 9.53 10.59 -2.51
CA ALA A 146 10.61 10.51 -3.50
C ALA A 146 11.60 9.36 -3.21
N ILE A 147 11.66 8.90 -1.96
CA ILE A 147 12.51 7.77 -1.54
C ILE A 147 11.82 6.43 -1.81
N ILE A 148 10.47 6.39 -1.68
CA ILE A 148 9.64 5.20 -1.92
C ILE A 148 9.42 4.97 -3.41
#